data_6d76d09a90c6cebd929f2bfcbfff9297
#
_entry.id   6d76d09a90c6cebd929f2bfcbfff9297
#
_cell.length_a   1.000
_cell.length_b   1.000
_cell.length_c   1.000
_cell.angle_alpha   90.00
_cell.angle_beta   90.00
_cell.angle_gamma   90.00
#
_symmetry.space_group_name_H-M   'P 1'
#
loop_
_entity.id
_entity.type
_entity.pdbx_description
1 polymer ?
#
loop_
_entity_poly.entity_id
_entity_poly.type
_entity_poly.pdbx_seq_one_letter_code
_entity_poly.pdbx_strand_id
1 'polypeptide(L)'
;MAKVFNDENINEIIQSGKPVVVDFWAEWCGPCKAVSPIVDELAQEFDGKVEIGKYDVDEGGDFMVEHGIRNIPTILFFKNGELQDRNVGSIAKDALKAKVEALL
;
A
#
# COMPACT_ATOMS: atom_id res chain seq x y z
N MET A 1 -8.56 -10.30 -1.76
CA MET A 1 -8.36 -9.38 -0.63
C MET A 1 -6.91 -8.93 -0.54
N ALA A 2 -6.69 -7.73 -0.09
CA ALA A 2 -5.34 -7.25 0.15
C ALA A 2 -4.69 -8.00 1.30
N LYS A 3 -3.36 -8.10 1.25
CA LYS A 3 -2.58 -8.73 2.32
C LYS A 3 -2.55 -7.82 3.54
N VAL A 4 -2.24 -8.39 4.69
CA VAL A 4 -2.02 -7.63 5.92
C VAL A 4 -0.53 -7.41 6.07
N PHE A 5 -0.11 -6.13 5.97
CA PHE A 5 1.28 -5.75 6.19
C PHE A 5 1.46 -5.18 7.60
N ASN A 6 2.61 -5.41 8.18
CA ASN A 6 3.00 -4.88 9.48
C ASN A 6 4.53 -4.81 9.54
N ASP A 7 5.07 -4.31 10.64
CA ASP A 7 6.52 -4.19 10.79
C ASP A 7 7.26 -5.52 10.74
N GLU A 8 6.58 -6.62 11.09
CA GLU A 8 7.23 -7.93 11.09
C GLU A 8 7.42 -8.49 9.69
N ASN A 9 6.54 -8.15 8.72
CA ASN A 9 6.60 -8.75 7.40
C ASN A 9 6.96 -7.79 6.27
N ILE A 10 6.74 -6.47 6.43
CA ILE A 10 6.84 -5.54 5.31
C ILE A 10 8.24 -5.44 4.72
N ASN A 11 9.28 -5.39 5.57
CA ASN A 11 10.64 -5.23 5.07
C ASN A 11 11.10 -6.44 4.26
N GLU A 12 10.76 -7.64 4.69
CA GLU A 12 11.08 -8.86 3.95
C GLU A 12 10.39 -8.88 2.59
N ILE A 13 9.11 -8.47 2.56
CA ILE A 13 8.35 -8.43 1.32
C ILE A 13 8.96 -7.43 0.34
N ILE A 14 9.32 -6.23 0.81
CA ILE A 14 9.97 -5.21 -0.02
C ILE A 14 11.32 -5.71 -0.53
N GLN A 15 12.11 -6.36 0.34
CA GLN A 15 13.45 -6.85 -0.02
C GLN A 15 13.40 -8.03 -0.99
N SER A 16 12.24 -8.65 -1.19
CA SER A 16 12.09 -9.70 -2.20
C SER A 16 12.32 -9.18 -3.62
N GLY A 17 12.24 -7.86 -3.80
CA GLY A 17 12.43 -7.22 -5.10
C GLY A 17 11.17 -7.13 -5.95
N LYS A 18 10.10 -7.79 -5.53
CA LYS A 18 8.81 -7.73 -6.24
C LYS A 18 8.20 -6.33 -6.14
N PRO A 19 7.32 -5.97 -7.08
CA PRO A 19 6.51 -4.77 -6.93
C PRO A 19 5.62 -4.90 -5.68
N VAL A 20 5.59 -3.85 -4.86
CA VAL A 20 4.81 -3.83 -3.60
C VAL A 20 4.04 -2.53 -3.50
N VAL A 21 2.79 -2.63 -3.12
CA VAL A 21 1.91 -1.48 -2.88
C VAL A 21 1.41 -1.56 -1.44
N VAL A 22 1.64 -0.50 -0.67
CA VAL A 22 1.30 -0.44 0.76
C VAL A 22 0.25 0.65 0.97
N ASP A 23 -0.94 0.26 1.41
CA ASP A 23 -2.03 1.18 1.77
C ASP A 23 -2.02 1.41 3.28
N PHE A 24 -1.63 2.61 3.70
CA PHE A 24 -1.66 3.01 5.11
C PHE A 24 -3.05 3.52 5.43
N TRP A 25 -3.71 2.90 6.40
CA TRP A 25 -5.11 3.15 6.72
C TRP A 25 -5.39 3.05 8.21
N ALA A 26 -6.58 3.44 8.61
CA ALA A 26 -7.11 3.23 9.97
C ALA A 26 -8.62 3.03 9.92
N GLU A 27 -9.14 2.30 10.89
CA GLU A 27 -10.57 1.97 10.99
C GLU A 27 -11.44 3.24 11.09
N TRP A 28 -10.95 4.24 11.80
CA TRP A 28 -11.67 5.50 12.05
C TRP A 28 -11.58 6.49 10.88
N CYS A 29 -10.84 6.17 9.84
CA CYS A 29 -10.58 7.06 8.71
C CYS A 29 -11.63 6.87 7.63
N GLY A 30 -12.51 7.86 7.45
CA GLY A 30 -13.56 7.80 6.41
C GLY A 30 -13.03 7.64 5.01
N PRO A 31 -12.10 8.52 4.54
CA PRO A 31 -11.54 8.39 3.20
C PRO A 31 -10.81 7.05 2.97
N CYS A 32 -10.20 6.49 4.00
CA CYS A 32 -9.54 5.19 3.91
C CYS A 32 -10.54 4.09 3.56
N LYS A 33 -11.75 4.17 4.13
CA LYS A 33 -12.80 3.19 3.86
C LYS A 33 -13.28 3.23 2.42
N ALA A 34 -13.25 4.40 1.80
CA ALA A 34 -13.60 4.54 0.39
C ALA A 34 -12.53 3.93 -0.52
N VAL A 35 -11.27 4.02 -0.13
CA VAL A 35 -10.15 3.48 -0.91
C VAL A 35 -9.99 1.97 -0.70
N SER A 36 -10.36 1.47 0.48
CA SER A 36 -10.14 0.08 0.86
C SER A 36 -10.71 -0.96 -0.13
N PRO A 37 -11.97 -0.83 -0.63
CA PRO A 37 -12.49 -1.77 -1.62
C PRO A 37 -11.70 -1.75 -2.92
N ILE A 38 -11.21 -0.58 -3.31
CA ILE A 38 -10.41 -0.43 -4.55
C ILE A 38 -9.09 -1.20 -4.38
N VAL A 39 -8.46 -1.06 -3.23
CA VAL A 39 -7.21 -1.77 -2.94
C VAL A 39 -7.43 -3.28 -2.94
N ASP A 40 -8.54 -3.75 -2.35
CA ASP A 40 -8.88 -5.16 -2.36
C ASP A 40 -9.11 -5.70 -3.78
N GLU A 41 -9.81 -4.94 -4.63
CA GLU A 41 -10.03 -5.33 -6.02
C GLU A 41 -8.72 -5.44 -6.78
N LEU A 42 -7.82 -4.47 -6.62
CA LEU A 42 -6.53 -4.49 -7.29
C LEU A 42 -5.63 -5.60 -6.76
N ALA A 43 -5.70 -5.90 -5.47
CA ALA A 43 -4.95 -7.00 -4.90
C ALA A 43 -5.33 -8.33 -5.55
N GLN A 44 -6.61 -8.51 -5.85
CA GLN A 44 -7.10 -9.71 -6.53
C GLN A 44 -6.69 -9.70 -8.00
N GLU A 45 -6.84 -8.55 -8.67
CA GLU A 45 -6.53 -8.41 -10.09
C GLU A 45 -5.05 -8.64 -10.39
N PHE A 46 -4.16 -8.19 -9.50
CA PHE A 46 -2.71 -8.31 -9.68
C PHE A 46 -2.09 -9.42 -8.83
N ASP A 47 -2.90 -10.35 -8.34
CA ASP A 47 -2.41 -11.47 -7.54
C ASP A 47 -1.30 -12.23 -8.27
N GLY A 48 -0.21 -12.48 -7.57
CA GLY A 48 0.97 -13.15 -8.14
C GLY A 48 1.91 -12.22 -8.91
N LYS A 49 1.49 -10.99 -9.22
CA LYS A 49 2.31 -10.03 -9.97
C LYS A 49 2.80 -8.89 -9.10
N VAL A 50 1.95 -8.38 -8.23
CA VAL A 50 2.24 -7.27 -7.34
C VAL A 50 1.75 -7.65 -5.95
N GLU A 51 2.59 -7.42 -4.93
CA GLU A 51 2.20 -7.63 -3.54
C GLU A 51 1.45 -6.39 -3.07
N ILE A 52 0.15 -6.50 -2.89
CA ILE A 52 -0.70 -5.38 -2.45
C ILE A 52 -1.27 -5.69 -1.08
N GLY A 53 -1.03 -4.79 -0.14
CA GLY A 53 -1.49 -4.99 1.22
C GLY A 53 -1.79 -3.69 1.94
N LYS A 54 -2.37 -3.84 3.12
CA LYS A 54 -2.79 -2.73 3.98
C LYS A 54 -2.00 -2.75 5.28
N TYR A 55 -1.56 -1.58 5.69
CA TYR A 55 -0.82 -1.35 6.93
C TYR A 55 -1.67 -0.50 7.85
N ASP A 56 -2.08 -1.04 8.99
CA ASP A 56 -2.91 -0.34 9.97
C ASP A 56 -2.03 0.59 10.82
N VAL A 57 -2.23 1.90 10.67
CA VAL A 57 -1.39 2.88 11.38
C VAL A 57 -1.62 2.87 12.90
N ASP A 58 -2.77 2.37 13.36
CA ASP A 58 -3.04 2.26 14.79
C ASP A 58 -2.19 1.18 15.45
N GLU A 59 -1.79 0.16 14.69
CA GLU A 59 -0.85 -0.83 15.18
C GLU A 59 0.58 -0.33 15.10
N GLY A 60 0.80 0.71 14.30
CA GLY A 60 1.99 1.52 14.28
C GLY A 60 3.30 0.81 14.15
N GLY A 61 4.38 1.58 14.17
CA GLY A 61 5.70 1.04 14.25
C GLY A 61 6.71 1.81 13.43
N ASP A 62 7.91 1.26 13.35
CA ASP A 62 9.05 1.94 12.75
C ASP A 62 8.89 2.18 11.26
N PHE A 63 8.28 1.25 10.55
CA PHE A 63 8.13 1.36 9.10
C PHE A 63 7.37 2.63 8.71
N MET A 64 6.23 2.91 9.35
CA MET A 64 5.46 4.11 9.02
C MET A 64 6.20 5.39 9.42
N VAL A 65 6.95 5.35 10.52
CA VAL A 65 7.76 6.49 10.97
C VAL A 65 8.89 6.76 9.98
N GLU A 66 9.60 5.73 9.55
CA GLU A 66 10.69 5.85 8.58
C GLU A 66 10.24 6.45 7.25
N HIS A 67 9.02 6.14 6.84
CA HIS A 67 8.48 6.66 5.58
C HIS A 67 7.69 7.95 5.74
N GLY A 68 7.66 8.53 6.94
CA GLY A 68 7.04 9.83 7.19
C GLY A 68 5.54 9.85 6.95
N ILE A 69 4.85 8.79 7.32
CA ILE A 69 3.40 8.69 7.14
C ILE A 69 2.71 9.58 8.18
N ARG A 70 2.09 10.67 7.72
CA ARG A 70 1.41 11.65 8.58
C ARG A 70 -0.07 11.79 8.26
N ASN A 71 -0.45 11.54 7.02
CA ASN A 71 -1.83 11.63 6.56
C ASN A 71 -2.25 10.28 6.03
N ILE A 72 -3.51 9.93 6.21
CA ILE A 72 -4.08 8.71 5.65
C ILE A 72 -5.36 9.03 4.91
N PRO A 73 -5.68 8.29 3.84
CA PRO A 73 -4.87 7.22 3.28
C PRO A 73 -3.60 7.73 2.62
N THR A 74 -2.53 6.98 2.71
CA THR A 74 -1.31 7.18 1.94
C THR A 74 -0.93 5.84 1.35
N ILE A 75 -0.58 5.84 0.07
CA ILE A 75 -0.18 4.61 -0.62
C ILE A 75 1.26 4.77 -1.11
N LEU A 76 2.10 3.81 -0.77
CA LEU A 76 3.49 3.78 -1.23
C LEU A 76 3.65 2.66 -2.25
N PHE A 77 4.51 2.91 -3.24
CA PHE A 77 4.78 1.98 -4.34
C PHE A 77 6.27 1.66 -4.39
N PHE A 78 6.61 0.37 -4.28
CA PHE A 78 7.99 -0.10 -4.26
C PHE A 78 8.25 -1.05 -5.41
N LYS A 79 9.50 -1.06 -5.89
CA LYS A 79 9.98 -2.04 -6.86
C LYS A 79 11.49 -2.19 -6.67
N ASN A 80 11.97 -3.43 -6.75
CA ASN A 80 13.39 -3.74 -6.57
C ASN A 80 13.94 -3.21 -5.23
N GLY A 81 13.11 -3.22 -4.20
CA GLY A 81 13.49 -2.76 -2.86
C GLY A 81 13.48 -1.25 -2.67
N GLU A 82 13.07 -0.48 -3.68
CA GLU A 82 13.13 0.99 -3.64
C GLU A 82 11.75 1.62 -3.80
N LEU A 83 11.55 2.73 -3.08
CA LEU A 83 10.33 3.53 -3.22
C LEU A 83 10.29 4.20 -4.60
N GLN A 84 9.22 3.96 -5.35
CA GLN A 84 9.04 4.51 -6.70
C GLN A 84 8.08 5.68 -6.73
N ASP A 85 7.04 5.65 -5.89
CA ASP A 85 5.99 6.66 -5.92
C ASP A 85 5.25 6.69 -4.59
N ARG A 86 4.53 7.78 -4.37
CA ARG A 86 3.73 8.02 -3.16
C ARG A 86 2.44 8.73 -3.57
N ASN A 87 1.30 8.26 -3.08
CA ASN A 87 0.03 8.96 -3.24
C ASN A 87 -0.55 9.30 -1.87
N VAL A 88 -0.75 10.57 -1.59
CA VAL A 88 -1.34 11.03 -0.33
C VAL A 88 -2.79 11.44 -0.59
N GLY A 89 -3.71 10.89 0.18
CA GLY A 89 -5.14 11.18 0.05
C GLY A 89 -5.87 10.16 -0.82
N SER A 90 -7.15 10.42 -1.05
CA SER A 90 -8.01 9.54 -1.83
C SER A 90 -7.55 9.47 -3.28
N ILE A 91 -7.85 8.35 -3.92
CA ILE A 91 -7.49 8.14 -5.32
C ILE A 91 -8.57 7.28 -5.98
N ALA A 92 -8.92 7.59 -7.22
CA ALA A 92 -9.87 6.82 -7.99
C ALA A 92 -9.23 5.50 -8.46
N LYS A 93 -10.06 4.49 -8.70
CA LYS A 93 -9.58 3.16 -9.10
C LYS A 93 -8.69 3.21 -10.34
N ASP A 94 -9.12 3.92 -11.38
CA ASP A 94 -8.36 3.96 -12.64
C ASP A 94 -6.98 4.58 -12.45
N ALA A 95 -6.88 5.64 -11.64
CA ALA A 95 -5.61 6.29 -11.36
C ALA A 95 -4.70 5.38 -10.53
N LEU A 96 -5.25 4.70 -9.54
CA LEU A 96 -4.47 3.77 -8.72
C LEU A 96 -4.00 2.57 -9.55
N LYS A 97 -4.88 2.03 -10.39
CA LYS A 97 -4.52 0.92 -11.28
C LYS A 97 -3.36 1.30 -12.20
N ALA A 98 -3.39 2.51 -12.77
CA ALA A 98 -2.31 2.98 -13.62
C ALA A 98 -0.96 3.02 -12.88
N LYS A 99 -0.97 3.46 -11.62
CA LYS A 99 0.24 3.49 -10.79
C LYS A 99 0.75 2.09 -10.48
N VAL A 100 -0.15 1.14 -10.24
CA VAL A 100 0.22 -0.26 -10.02
C VAL A 100 0.83 -0.85 -11.29
N GLU A 101 0.21 -0.62 -12.43
CA GLU A 101 0.70 -1.11 -13.73
C GLU A 101 2.08 -0.54 -14.05
N ALA A 102 2.37 0.68 -13.61
CA ALA A 102 3.67 1.31 -13.83
C ALA A 102 4.81 0.56 -13.11
N LEU A 103 4.49 -0.28 -12.15
CA LEU A 103 5.50 -1.10 -11.44
C LEU A 103 5.85 -2.38 -12.21
N LEU A 104 5.04 -2.76 -13.16
CA LEU A 104 5.28 -3.98 -13.96
C LEU A 104 6.37 -3.73 -15.04
#